data_5e8aa584afe031b215c5c8c7d434ba0d
#
_entry.id   5e8aa584afe031b215c5c8c7d434ba0d
#
_cell.length_a   1.000
_cell.length_b   1.000
_cell.length_c   1.000
_cell.angle_alpha   90.00
_cell.angle_beta   90.00
_cell.angle_gamma   90.00
#
_symmetry.space_group_name_H-M   'P 1'
#
loop_
_entity.id
_entity.type
_entity.pdbx_description
1 polymer ?
#
loop_
_entity_poly.entity_id
_entity_poly.type
_entity_poly.pdbx_seq_one_letter_code
_entity_poly.pdbx_strand_id
1 'polypeptide(L)'
;MARAKRERPSLMDAEGTMAVMQIPGHDHQKPREVTLEEIRAVLGDCQLCPLGQTRTNLVFGVGNPHARVMFIGEGPGRNEDLQGEPFVGAAGQKLNSLLGLAGLRREDIYIANVIKCRPPSNRNPQPDEITACSPFLREQIRSIWPDVIVCLGNFATQFVLRTEMGVTKLRGQLYQTGHFTVMPTFHPAATIYHSDWLPLLENDMRMLGQWLADHPVQE
;
A
#
# COMPACT_ATOMS: atom_id res chain seq x y z
N MET A 1 6.10 -39.89 8.62
CA MET A 1 5.70 -38.69 9.42
C MET A 1 4.83 -37.79 8.57
N ALA A 2 3.52 -37.76 8.85
CA ALA A 2 2.55 -37.00 8.09
C ALA A 2 2.68 -35.50 8.39
N ARG A 3 2.89 -34.70 7.39
CA ARG A 3 2.89 -33.24 7.46
C ARG A 3 1.45 -32.78 7.75
N ALA A 4 1.18 -32.30 8.96
CA ALA A 4 -0.10 -31.70 9.31
C ALA A 4 -0.39 -30.55 8.33
N LYS A 5 -1.49 -30.66 7.58
CA LYS A 5 -2.06 -29.53 6.81
C LYS A 5 -2.44 -28.47 7.84
N ARG A 6 -1.72 -27.34 7.86
CA ARG A 6 -2.20 -26.12 8.55
C ARG A 6 -3.45 -25.66 7.82
N GLU A 7 -4.60 -25.82 8.45
CA GLU A 7 -5.84 -25.22 8.00
C GLU A 7 -5.65 -23.69 7.91
N ARG A 8 -6.17 -23.09 6.85
CA ARG A 8 -6.19 -21.63 6.75
C ARG A 8 -7.14 -21.11 7.84
N PRO A 9 -6.76 -20.09 8.63
CA PRO A 9 -7.69 -19.49 9.58
C PRO A 9 -8.93 -18.99 8.84
N SER A 10 -10.10 -19.14 9.46
CA SER A 10 -11.35 -18.61 8.94
C SER A 10 -11.24 -17.10 8.77
N LEU A 11 -11.81 -16.56 7.68
CA LEU A 11 -11.90 -15.12 7.43
C LEU A 11 -12.91 -14.43 8.34
N MET A 12 -13.72 -15.22 9.06
CA MET A 12 -14.74 -14.76 9.98
C MET A 12 -14.45 -15.29 11.38
N ASP A 13 -14.62 -14.46 12.39
CA ASP A 13 -14.64 -14.89 13.79
C ASP A 13 -15.98 -15.59 14.16
N ALA A 14 -16.11 -15.99 15.42
CA ALA A 14 -17.31 -16.66 15.92
C ALA A 14 -18.58 -15.79 15.88
N GLU A 15 -18.44 -14.49 15.68
CA GLU A 15 -19.53 -13.50 15.61
C GLU A 15 -19.87 -13.10 14.17
N GLY A 16 -19.20 -13.69 13.16
CA GLY A 16 -19.39 -13.39 11.74
C GLY A 16 -18.72 -12.11 11.26
N THR A 17 -17.82 -11.54 12.07
CA THR A 17 -16.99 -10.38 11.74
C THR A 17 -15.70 -10.83 11.04
N MET A 18 -15.11 -9.99 10.17
CA MET A 18 -13.83 -10.32 9.54
C MET A 18 -12.71 -10.48 10.57
N ALA A 19 -12.07 -11.65 10.55
CA ALA A 19 -10.94 -11.92 11.44
C ALA A 19 -9.72 -11.07 11.06
N VAL A 20 -9.23 -10.28 11.99
CA VAL A 20 -8.02 -9.45 11.84
C VAL A 20 -6.86 -10.10 12.57
N MET A 21 -5.77 -10.40 11.84
CA MET A 21 -4.58 -11.01 12.41
C MET A 21 -3.68 -9.94 13.05
N GLN A 22 -3.37 -10.10 14.34
CA GLN A 22 -2.49 -9.16 15.07
C GLN A 22 -1.02 -9.46 14.82
N ILE A 23 -0.23 -8.41 14.54
CA ILE A 23 1.22 -8.47 14.42
C ILE A 23 1.83 -7.65 15.56
N PRO A 24 2.71 -8.25 16.40
CA PRO A 24 3.32 -7.55 17.53
C PRO A 24 4.24 -6.39 17.10
N GLY A 25 4.27 -5.30 17.85
CA GLY A 25 5.35 -4.32 17.83
C GLY A 25 5.09 -2.97 17.15
N HIS A 26 3.84 -2.51 17.06
CA HIS A 26 3.53 -1.15 16.61
C HIS A 26 2.90 -0.31 17.73
N ASP A 27 3.37 0.94 17.86
CA ASP A 27 2.85 1.92 18.82
C ASP A 27 1.46 2.40 18.39
N HIS A 28 0.52 2.54 19.36
CA HIS A 28 -0.88 2.87 19.14
C HIS A 28 -1.18 4.38 19.22
N GLN A 29 -0.17 5.21 19.51
CA GLN A 29 -0.39 6.64 19.66
C GLN A 29 -0.11 7.40 18.36
N LYS A 30 -1.06 8.29 17.96
CA LYS A 30 -0.83 9.23 16.86
C LYS A 30 0.36 10.12 17.23
N PRO A 31 1.46 10.09 16.46
CA PRO A 31 2.63 10.91 16.76
C PRO A 31 2.33 12.39 16.49
N ARG A 32 3.27 13.26 16.89
CA ARG A 32 3.24 14.70 16.57
C ARG A 32 2.98 14.89 15.08
N GLU A 33 2.02 15.75 14.74
CA GLU A 33 1.63 16.04 13.37
C GLU A 33 2.78 16.72 12.61
N VAL A 34 3.45 15.93 11.76
CA VAL A 34 4.27 16.45 10.66
C VAL A 34 3.39 16.43 9.42
N THR A 35 3.24 17.55 8.74
CA THR A 35 2.38 17.66 7.56
C THR A 35 3.04 17.05 6.32
N LEU A 36 2.23 16.69 5.31
CA LEU A 36 2.75 16.20 4.03
C LEU A 36 3.62 17.24 3.34
N GLU A 37 3.30 18.54 3.50
CA GLU A 37 4.08 19.66 2.98
C GLU A 37 5.47 19.73 3.62
N GLU A 38 5.56 19.56 4.93
CA GLU A 38 6.83 19.53 5.65
C GLU A 38 7.68 18.33 5.22
N ILE A 39 7.07 17.14 5.07
CA ILE A 39 7.76 15.94 4.56
C ILE A 39 8.27 16.17 3.15
N ARG A 40 7.45 16.78 2.29
CA ARG A 40 7.83 17.13 0.90
C ARG A 40 8.97 18.15 0.85
N ALA A 41 8.94 19.15 1.73
CA ALA A 41 9.98 20.17 1.82
C ALA A 41 11.33 19.55 2.25
N VAL A 42 11.32 18.63 3.23
CA VAL A 42 12.52 17.88 3.66
C VAL A 42 13.02 16.95 2.56
N LEU A 43 12.13 16.28 1.83
CA LEU A 43 12.49 15.41 0.71
C LEU A 43 13.15 16.22 -0.42
N GLY A 44 12.63 17.41 -0.73
CA GLY A 44 13.18 18.34 -1.72
C GLY A 44 13.51 17.67 -3.06
N ASP A 45 14.63 18.03 -3.66
CA ASP A 45 15.25 17.33 -4.80
C ASP A 45 16.17 16.21 -4.30
N CYS A 46 15.61 15.21 -3.67
CA CYS A 46 16.29 14.12 -2.98
C CYS A 46 17.37 13.44 -3.84
N GLN A 47 18.58 13.33 -3.30
CA GLN A 47 19.74 12.64 -3.90
C GLN A 47 20.29 11.55 -2.97
N LEU A 48 19.50 11.01 -2.04
CA LEU A 48 19.94 10.05 -1.02
C LEU A 48 20.28 8.66 -1.57
N CYS A 49 19.89 8.36 -2.83
CA CYS A 49 20.22 7.13 -3.52
C CYS A 49 20.44 7.38 -5.02
N PRO A 50 21.04 6.42 -5.77
CA PRO A 50 21.34 6.61 -7.19
C PRO A 50 20.13 6.94 -8.08
N LEU A 51 18.91 6.59 -7.67
CA LEU A 51 17.71 6.88 -8.44
C LEU A 51 17.42 8.38 -8.58
N GLY A 52 17.92 9.20 -7.66
CA GLY A 52 17.84 10.65 -7.75
C GLY A 52 18.48 11.23 -9.01
N GLN A 53 19.52 10.59 -9.51
CA GLN A 53 20.28 11.03 -10.70
C GLN A 53 19.61 10.61 -12.02
N THR A 54 18.70 9.64 -12.00
CA THR A 54 18.14 9.02 -13.22
C THR A 54 16.64 9.26 -13.40
N ARG A 55 15.92 9.71 -12.36
CA ARG A 55 14.50 10.06 -12.47
C ARG A 55 14.29 11.31 -13.33
N THR A 56 13.11 11.41 -13.92
CA THR A 56 12.63 12.68 -14.53
C THR A 56 11.95 13.53 -13.46
N ASN A 57 11.01 12.95 -12.72
CA ASN A 57 10.34 13.62 -11.62
C ASN A 57 10.34 12.75 -10.36
N LEU A 58 10.33 13.40 -9.20
CA LEU A 58 10.09 12.76 -7.94
C LEU A 58 8.57 12.52 -7.77
N VAL A 59 8.17 11.29 -7.48
CA VAL A 59 6.78 10.88 -7.29
C VAL A 59 6.49 10.77 -5.80
N PHE A 60 6.11 11.87 -5.17
CA PHE A 60 5.91 11.95 -3.72
C PHE A 60 4.75 11.09 -3.24
N GLY A 61 3.62 11.21 -3.87
CA GLY A 61 2.31 10.67 -3.50
C GLY A 61 1.23 11.71 -3.78
N VAL A 62 -0.04 11.27 -3.86
CA VAL A 62 -1.18 12.12 -4.19
C VAL A 62 -2.45 11.62 -3.51
N GLY A 63 -3.36 12.52 -3.20
CA GLY A 63 -4.69 12.21 -2.68
C GLY A 63 -5.06 13.03 -1.44
N ASN A 64 -6.08 12.56 -0.74
CA ASN A 64 -6.58 13.21 0.45
C ASN A 64 -5.58 13.09 1.63
N PRO A 65 -5.08 14.19 2.21
CA PRO A 65 -4.16 14.15 3.36
C PRO A 65 -4.81 13.58 4.64
N HIS A 66 -6.14 13.46 4.66
CA HIS A 66 -6.92 12.87 5.75
C HIS A 66 -7.64 11.59 5.31
N ALA A 67 -7.05 10.88 4.35
CA ALA A 67 -7.63 9.65 3.82
C ALA A 67 -7.71 8.55 4.88
N ARG A 68 -8.88 7.91 4.98
CA ARG A 68 -9.05 6.69 5.79
C ARG A 68 -8.33 5.48 5.17
N VAL A 69 -8.13 5.50 3.84
CA VAL A 69 -7.50 4.41 3.10
C VAL A 69 -6.27 4.92 2.37
N MET A 70 -5.13 4.31 2.63
CA MET A 70 -3.88 4.60 1.94
C MET A 70 -3.44 3.39 1.10
N PHE A 71 -3.25 3.61 -0.20
CA PHE A 71 -2.69 2.60 -1.10
C PHE A 71 -1.19 2.79 -1.22
N ILE A 72 -0.43 1.70 -1.06
CA ILE A 72 1.04 1.72 -1.16
C ILE A 72 1.46 0.72 -2.24
N GLY A 73 2.09 1.23 -3.29
CA GLY A 73 2.74 0.44 -4.34
C GLY A 73 4.26 0.30 -4.13
N GLU A 74 4.92 -0.27 -5.12
CA GLU A 74 6.37 -0.52 -5.12
C GLU A 74 7.17 0.74 -5.43
N GLY A 75 6.98 1.29 -6.61
CA GLY A 75 7.71 2.44 -7.13
C GLY A 75 7.11 2.98 -8.42
N PRO A 76 7.55 4.17 -8.87
CA PRO A 76 7.08 4.78 -10.10
C PRO A 76 7.48 3.98 -11.34
N GLY A 77 6.54 3.82 -12.29
CA GLY A 77 6.82 3.42 -13.66
C GLY A 77 7.17 4.62 -14.54
N ARG A 78 7.25 4.38 -15.86
CA ARG A 78 7.61 5.43 -16.84
C ARG A 78 6.63 6.60 -16.86
N ASN A 79 5.33 6.32 -16.85
CA ASN A 79 4.32 7.38 -16.93
C ASN A 79 4.27 8.19 -15.65
N GLU A 80 4.44 7.54 -14.51
CA GLU A 80 4.52 8.17 -13.20
C GLU A 80 5.74 9.09 -13.09
N ASP A 81 6.89 8.63 -13.57
CA ASP A 81 8.13 9.42 -13.63
C ASP A 81 8.00 10.65 -14.53
N LEU A 82 7.30 10.54 -15.66
CA LEU A 82 7.06 11.67 -16.57
C LEU A 82 6.06 12.69 -16.00
N GLN A 83 5.06 12.26 -15.25
CA GLN A 83 3.98 13.13 -14.74
C GLN A 83 4.21 13.58 -13.29
N GLY A 84 5.10 12.92 -12.53
CA GLY A 84 5.32 13.21 -11.11
C GLY A 84 4.22 12.71 -10.18
N GLU A 85 3.30 11.87 -10.67
CA GLU A 85 2.17 11.34 -9.90
C GLU A 85 2.15 9.80 -9.90
N PRO A 86 1.78 9.15 -8.76
CA PRO A 86 1.69 7.70 -8.68
C PRO A 86 0.44 7.18 -9.39
N PHE A 87 0.56 5.97 -9.98
CA PHE A 87 -0.59 5.26 -10.57
C PHE A 87 -1.36 6.07 -11.62
N VAL A 88 -0.65 6.64 -12.60
CA VAL A 88 -1.23 7.33 -13.78
C VAL A 88 -1.14 6.50 -15.07
N GLY A 89 -0.31 5.46 -15.11
CA GLY A 89 -0.20 4.52 -16.22
C GLY A 89 -1.27 3.43 -16.20
N ALA A 90 -1.07 2.35 -16.98
CA ALA A 90 -2.03 1.25 -17.12
C ALA A 90 -2.42 0.59 -15.76
N ALA A 91 -1.44 0.41 -14.86
CA ALA A 91 -1.71 -0.09 -13.51
C ALA A 91 -2.61 0.85 -12.71
N GLY A 92 -2.44 2.17 -12.88
CA GLY A 92 -3.28 3.19 -12.24
C GLY A 92 -4.70 3.21 -12.80
N GLN A 93 -4.87 3.07 -14.10
CA GLN A 93 -6.20 2.94 -14.73
C GLN A 93 -6.93 1.69 -14.20
N LYS A 94 -6.21 0.57 -14.08
CA LYS A 94 -6.75 -0.66 -13.47
C LYS A 94 -7.12 -0.43 -12.00
N LEU A 95 -6.28 0.24 -11.21
CA LEU A 95 -6.61 0.58 -9.82
C LEU A 95 -7.89 1.43 -9.76
N ASN A 96 -8.01 2.47 -10.59
CA ASN A 96 -9.20 3.32 -10.63
C ASN A 96 -10.48 2.51 -10.91
N SER A 97 -10.43 1.53 -11.84
CA SER A 97 -11.58 0.68 -12.13
C SER A 97 -11.97 -0.25 -10.97
N LEU A 98 -11.03 -0.54 -10.07
CA LEU A 98 -11.24 -1.41 -8.92
C LEU A 98 -11.73 -0.66 -7.68
N LEU A 99 -11.43 0.63 -7.54
CA LEU A 99 -11.83 1.44 -6.38
C LEU A 99 -13.34 1.43 -6.14
N GLY A 100 -14.13 1.48 -7.22
CA GLY A 100 -15.60 1.41 -7.15
C GLY A 100 -16.14 0.15 -6.50
N LEU A 101 -15.40 -0.99 -6.55
CA LEU A 101 -15.78 -2.23 -5.86
C LEU A 101 -15.67 -2.12 -4.33
N ALA A 102 -14.86 -1.18 -3.85
CA ALA A 102 -14.73 -0.85 -2.44
C ALA A 102 -15.58 0.37 -2.03
N GLY A 103 -16.41 0.92 -2.94
CA GLY A 103 -17.17 2.14 -2.69
C GLY A 103 -16.30 3.40 -2.58
N LEU A 104 -15.08 3.37 -3.12
CA LEU A 104 -14.10 4.45 -3.02
C LEU A 104 -13.94 5.17 -4.36
N ARG A 105 -13.63 6.47 -4.29
CA ARG A 105 -13.17 7.29 -5.42
C ARG A 105 -11.70 7.64 -5.21
N ARG A 106 -11.01 8.00 -6.29
CA ARG A 106 -9.57 8.32 -6.21
C ARG A 106 -9.28 9.52 -5.31
N GLU A 107 -10.17 10.49 -5.24
CA GLU A 107 -10.06 11.67 -4.38
C GLU A 107 -10.25 11.38 -2.89
N ASP A 108 -10.86 10.26 -2.53
CA ASP A 108 -11.12 9.87 -1.13
C ASP A 108 -9.91 9.19 -0.47
N ILE A 109 -8.96 8.74 -1.27
CA ILE A 109 -7.81 7.94 -0.84
C ILE A 109 -6.50 8.70 -0.96
N TYR A 110 -5.43 8.18 -0.33
CA TYR A 110 -4.06 8.61 -0.61
C TYR A 110 -3.27 7.48 -1.25
N ILE A 111 -2.46 7.81 -2.26
CA ILE A 111 -1.65 6.83 -2.98
C ILE A 111 -0.18 7.22 -2.91
N ALA A 112 0.67 6.28 -2.52
CA ALA A 112 2.12 6.44 -2.51
C ALA A 112 2.83 5.14 -2.93
N ASN A 113 4.14 5.19 -2.99
CA ASN A 113 5.01 4.03 -3.26
C ASN A 113 6.07 3.90 -2.18
N VAL A 114 6.66 2.70 -2.04
CA VAL A 114 7.80 2.44 -1.16
C VAL A 114 8.98 3.33 -1.54
N ILE A 115 9.29 3.40 -2.84
CA ILE A 115 10.31 4.33 -3.38
C ILE A 115 9.65 5.46 -4.19
N LYS A 116 10.28 6.65 -4.20
CA LYS A 116 9.74 7.87 -4.82
C LYS A 116 10.32 8.17 -6.20
N CYS A 117 11.31 7.40 -6.64
CA CYS A 117 12.00 7.57 -7.91
C CYS A 117 11.90 6.29 -8.73
N ARG A 118 11.82 6.43 -10.06
CA ARG A 118 11.74 5.30 -10.99
C ARG A 118 13.08 4.59 -11.11
N PRO A 119 13.15 3.27 -10.88
CA PRO A 119 14.34 2.49 -11.21
C PRO A 119 14.54 2.36 -12.73
N PRO A 120 15.79 2.32 -13.22
CA PRO A 120 16.09 2.10 -14.64
C PRO A 120 15.38 0.85 -15.17
N SER A 121 14.76 0.97 -16.35
CA SER A 121 14.00 -0.11 -16.99
C SER A 121 12.88 -0.74 -16.14
N ASN A 122 12.38 -0.01 -15.14
CA ASN A 122 11.39 -0.48 -14.16
C ASN A 122 11.82 -1.79 -13.44
N ARG A 123 13.13 -1.94 -13.16
CA ARG A 123 13.61 -3.07 -12.33
C ARG A 123 13.08 -2.96 -10.91
N ASN A 124 13.13 -4.05 -10.18
CA ASN A 124 12.82 -4.03 -8.75
C ASN A 124 13.73 -3.05 -7.98
N PRO A 125 13.21 -2.40 -6.92
CA PRO A 125 14.00 -1.58 -6.02
C PRO A 125 15.13 -2.39 -5.37
N GLN A 126 16.30 -1.76 -5.20
CA GLN A 126 17.40 -2.34 -4.44
C GLN A 126 17.24 -2.07 -2.92
N PRO A 127 17.83 -2.90 -2.04
CA PRO A 127 17.69 -2.72 -0.59
C PRO A 127 18.16 -1.36 -0.07
N ASP A 128 19.23 -0.80 -0.63
CA ASP A 128 19.76 0.52 -0.30
C ASP A 128 18.81 1.65 -0.75
N GLU A 129 18.17 1.52 -1.92
CA GLU A 129 17.15 2.45 -2.41
C GLU A 129 15.92 2.46 -1.50
N ILE A 130 15.45 1.28 -1.06
CA ILE A 130 14.36 1.17 -0.11
C ILE A 130 14.77 1.79 1.23
N THR A 131 15.97 1.49 1.72
CA THR A 131 16.47 2.03 3.00
C THR A 131 16.53 3.54 2.98
N ALA A 132 17.04 4.15 1.92
CA ALA A 132 17.14 5.59 1.77
C ALA A 132 15.77 6.28 1.66
N CYS A 133 14.79 5.62 1.00
CA CYS A 133 13.50 6.22 0.68
C CYS A 133 12.41 5.95 1.73
N SER A 134 12.51 4.84 2.45
CA SER A 134 11.48 4.37 3.39
C SER A 134 11.18 5.31 4.58
N PRO A 135 12.11 6.13 5.10
CA PRO A 135 11.76 7.10 6.14
C PRO A 135 10.64 8.06 5.73
N PHE A 136 10.65 8.53 4.48
CA PHE A 136 9.63 9.45 3.97
C PHE A 136 8.26 8.79 3.88
N LEU A 137 8.17 7.52 3.44
CA LEU A 137 6.91 6.79 3.43
C LEU A 137 6.37 6.58 4.85
N ARG A 138 7.23 6.27 5.82
CA ARG A 138 6.82 6.12 7.23
C ARG A 138 6.23 7.42 7.77
N GLU A 139 6.86 8.57 7.48
CA GLU A 139 6.32 9.87 7.89
C GLU A 139 5.01 10.20 7.17
N GLN A 140 4.85 9.85 5.87
CA GLN A 140 3.58 9.99 5.18
C GLN A 140 2.46 9.16 5.83
N ILE A 141 2.72 7.90 6.19
CA ILE A 141 1.77 7.05 6.90
C ILE A 141 1.38 7.67 8.25
N ARG A 142 2.36 8.22 8.99
CA ARG A 142 2.12 8.89 10.28
C ARG A 142 1.34 10.19 10.13
N SER A 143 1.61 10.98 9.10
CA SER A 143 0.93 12.24 8.81
C SER A 143 -0.53 12.01 8.44
N ILE A 144 -0.80 11.07 7.54
CA ILE A 144 -2.15 10.74 7.08
C ILE A 144 -2.93 9.99 8.16
N TRP A 145 -2.28 9.07 8.86
CA TRP A 145 -2.85 8.22 9.91
C TRP A 145 -4.10 7.45 9.47
N PRO A 146 -4.01 6.67 8.37
CA PRO A 146 -5.16 6.00 7.79
C PRO A 146 -5.68 4.88 8.70
N ASP A 147 -6.95 4.50 8.55
CA ASP A 147 -7.52 3.31 9.19
C ASP A 147 -7.00 2.04 8.51
N VAL A 148 -6.92 2.08 7.17
CA VAL A 148 -6.51 0.93 6.36
C VAL A 148 -5.35 1.29 5.43
N ILE A 149 -4.33 0.42 5.40
CA ILE A 149 -3.24 0.46 4.43
C ILE A 149 -3.40 -0.72 3.48
N VAL A 150 -3.66 -0.43 2.20
CA VAL A 150 -3.73 -1.43 1.13
C VAL A 150 -2.35 -1.56 0.48
N CYS A 151 -1.71 -2.71 0.64
CA CYS A 151 -0.38 -3.00 0.09
C CYS A 151 -0.51 -3.67 -1.27
N LEU A 152 -0.08 -2.98 -2.33
CA LEU A 152 -0.12 -3.46 -3.72
C LEU A 152 1.19 -4.17 -4.08
N GLY A 153 1.18 -5.50 -4.03
CA GLY A 153 2.32 -6.36 -4.38
C GLY A 153 3.29 -6.65 -3.23
N ASN A 154 4.39 -7.33 -3.57
CA ASN A 154 5.33 -7.87 -2.58
C ASN A 154 6.05 -6.76 -1.78
N PHE A 155 6.65 -5.77 -2.45
CA PHE A 155 7.48 -4.77 -1.79
C PHE A 155 6.70 -3.95 -0.75
N ALA A 156 5.50 -3.50 -1.08
CA ALA A 156 4.63 -2.79 -0.16
C ALA A 156 4.21 -3.69 1.02
N THR A 157 3.82 -4.93 0.74
CA THR A 157 3.43 -5.92 1.75
C THR A 157 4.56 -6.22 2.73
N GLN A 158 5.75 -6.52 2.21
CA GLN A 158 6.93 -6.83 3.02
C GLN A 158 7.39 -5.64 3.85
N PHE A 159 7.33 -4.44 3.27
CA PHE A 159 7.69 -3.21 3.97
C PHE A 159 6.73 -2.90 5.14
N VAL A 160 5.41 -2.90 4.89
CA VAL A 160 4.42 -2.51 5.90
C VAL A 160 4.27 -3.58 6.98
N LEU A 161 4.21 -4.86 6.60
CA LEU A 161 4.06 -5.98 7.54
C LEU A 161 5.38 -6.46 8.15
N ARG A 162 6.53 -5.89 7.74
CA ARG A 162 7.88 -6.30 8.21
C ARG A 162 8.09 -7.82 8.12
N THR A 163 7.78 -8.39 6.97
CA THR A 163 7.82 -9.84 6.71
C THR A 163 8.60 -10.14 5.44
N GLU A 164 9.16 -11.34 5.33
CA GLU A 164 9.74 -11.84 4.10
C GLU A 164 8.73 -12.64 3.25
N MET A 165 7.53 -12.87 3.78
CA MET A 165 6.50 -13.60 3.05
C MET A 165 5.99 -12.80 1.86
N GLY A 166 5.73 -13.49 0.74
CA GLY A 166 5.18 -12.91 -0.46
C GLY A 166 3.67 -12.67 -0.37
N VAL A 167 3.19 -11.70 -1.16
CA VAL A 167 1.78 -11.30 -1.23
C VAL A 167 0.84 -12.46 -1.56
N THR A 168 1.27 -13.44 -2.35
CA THR A 168 0.50 -14.65 -2.69
C THR A 168 0.05 -15.44 -1.46
N LYS A 169 0.84 -15.40 -0.37
CA LYS A 169 0.51 -16.09 0.89
C LYS A 169 -0.32 -15.22 1.83
N LEU A 170 -0.19 -13.90 1.72
CA LEU A 170 -0.74 -12.95 2.69
C LEU A 170 -2.02 -12.26 2.18
N ARG A 171 -2.27 -12.23 0.87
CA ARG A 171 -3.47 -11.60 0.31
C ARG A 171 -4.77 -12.28 0.76
N GLY A 172 -5.86 -11.54 0.67
CA GLY A 172 -7.20 -12.03 1.05
C GLY A 172 -7.36 -12.19 2.56
N GLN A 173 -6.58 -11.47 3.35
CA GLN A 173 -6.65 -11.39 4.80
C GLN A 173 -6.35 -9.97 5.27
N LEU A 174 -6.81 -9.63 6.46
CA LEU A 174 -6.55 -8.36 7.13
C LEU A 174 -5.62 -8.59 8.31
N TYR A 175 -4.65 -7.67 8.49
CA TYR A 175 -3.64 -7.76 9.53
C TYR A 175 -3.68 -6.50 10.38
N GLN A 176 -3.87 -6.63 11.69
CA GLN A 176 -3.76 -5.50 12.60
C GLN A 176 -2.30 -5.23 12.95
N THR A 177 -1.83 -4.00 12.73
CA THR A 177 -0.49 -3.56 13.11
C THR A 177 -0.60 -2.22 13.85
N GLY A 178 -0.67 -2.28 15.17
CA GLY A 178 -0.94 -1.09 15.96
C GLY A 178 -2.31 -0.50 15.63
N HIS A 179 -2.34 0.77 15.22
CA HIS A 179 -3.55 1.45 14.79
C HIS A 179 -4.07 0.96 13.43
N PHE A 180 -3.16 0.56 12.53
CA PHE A 180 -3.51 0.31 11.13
C PHE A 180 -4.03 -1.10 10.89
N THR A 181 -5.12 -1.22 10.13
CA THR A 181 -5.48 -2.45 9.44
C THR A 181 -4.73 -2.51 8.12
N VAL A 182 -4.00 -3.59 7.86
CA VAL A 182 -3.21 -3.76 6.62
C VAL A 182 -3.83 -4.85 5.75
N MET A 183 -4.09 -4.52 4.49
CA MET A 183 -4.64 -5.43 3.50
C MET A 183 -3.65 -5.66 2.36
N PRO A 184 -2.89 -6.78 2.36
CA PRO A 184 -2.09 -7.17 1.21
C PRO A 184 -2.96 -7.62 0.05
N THR A 185 -2.63 -7.18 -1.15
CA THR A 185 -3.26 -7.65 -2.39
C THR A 185 -2.28 -7.64 -3.55
N PHE A 186 -2.64 -8.22 -4.68
CA PHE A 186 -1.81 -8.19 -5.88
C PHE A 186 -1.64 -6.76 -6.41
N HIS A 187 -0.48 -6.50 -7.00
CA HIS A 187 -0.28 -5.25 -7.73
C HIS A 187 -1.15 -5.27 -9.00
N PRO A 188 -1.89 -4.18 -9.32
CA PRO A 188 -2.76 -4.15 -10.49
C PRO A 188 -2.04 -4.49 -11.81
N ALA A 189 -0.77 -4.11 -11.97
CA ALA A 189 0.05 -4.47 -13.13
C ALA A 189 0.23 -5.98 -13.31
N ALA A 190 0.20 -6.77 -12.24
CA ALA A 190 0.38 -8.22 -12.32
C ALA A 190 -0.78 -8.89 -13.07
N THR A 191 -1.98 -8.31 -13.05
CA THR A 191 -3.14 -8.84 -13.77
C THR A 191 -3.03 -8.70 -15.29
N ILE A 192 -2.06 -7.92 -15.80
CA ILE A 192 -1.76 -7.83 -17.22
C ILE A 192 -1.12 -9.14 -17.72
N TYR A 193 -0.30 -9.77 -16.86
CA TYR A 193 0.44 -11.01 -17.18
C TYR A 193 -0.26 -12.24 -16.61
N HIS A 194 -1.10 -12.08 -15.59
CA HIS A 194 -1.82 -13.12 -14.87
C HIS A 194 -3.29 -12.73 -14.78
N SER A 195 -4.04 -12.96 -15.87
CA SER A 195 -5.47 -12.59 -15.95
C SER A 195 -6.34 -13.32 -14.92
N ASP A 196 -5.93 -14.53 -14.51
CA ASP A 196 -6.54 -15.34 -13.44
C ASP A 196 -6.45 -14.69 -12.04
N TRP A 197 -5.58 -13.69 -11.87
CA TRP A 197 -5.47 -12.95 -10.62
C TRP A 197 -6.45 -11.78 -10.50
N LEU A 198 -7.08 -11.37 -11.60
CA LEU A 198 -8.03 -10.25 -11.57
C LEU A 198 -9.24 -10.53 -10.66
N PRO A 199 -9.92 -11.69 -10.73
CA PRO A 199 -11.01 -12.00 -9.82
C PRO A 199 -10.59 -12.01 -8.34
N LEU A 200 -9.34 -12.40 -8.06
CA LEU A 200 -8.80 -12.39 -6.71
C LEU A 200 -8.59 -10.95 -6.19
N LEU A 201 -8.06 -10.07 -7.04
CA LEU A 201 -7.88 -8.66 -6.73
C LEU A 201 -9.23 -7.95 -6.53
N GLU A 202 -10.22 -8.25 -7.39
CA GLU A 202 -11.58 -7.74 -7.25
C GLU A 202 -12.23 -8.19 -5.94
N ASN A 203 -12.03 -9.44 -5.54
CA ASN A 203 -12.53 -9.95 -4.26
C ASN A 203 -11.88 -9.24 -3.08
N ASP A 204 -10.57 -8.96 -3.13
CA ASP A 204 -9.88 -8.20 -2.09
C ASP A 204 -10.46 -6.78 -1.98
N MET A 205 -10.79 -6.14 -3.12
CA MET A 205 -11.40 -4.80 -3.10
C MET A 205 -12.82 -4.81 -2.52
N ARG A 206 -13.62 -5.85 -2.80
CA ARG A 206 -14.95 -6.01 -2.13
C ARG A 206 -14.80 -6.24 -0.63
N MET A 207 -13.79 -7.02 -0.22
CA MET A 207 -13.46 -7.22 1.20
C MET A 207 -13.09 -5.88 1.87
N LEU A 208 -12.32 -5.01 1.21
CA LEU A 208 -12.05 -3.65 1.69
C LEU A 208 -13.34 -2.86 1.88
N GLY A 209 -14.24 -2.89 0.89
CA GLY A 209 -15.52 -2.20 0.95
C GLY A 209 -16.39 -2.68 2.11
N GLN A 210 -16.44 -3.99 2.34
CA GLN A 210 -17.15 -4.56 3.48
C GLN A 210 -16.54 -4.11 4.80
N TRP A 211 -15.20 -4.16 4.92
CA TRP A 211 -14.53 -3.69 6.13
C TRP A 211 -14.84 -2.21 6.43
N LEU A 212 -14.84 -1.35 5.41
CA LEU A 212 -15.16 0.07 5.57
C LEU A 212 -16.62 0.30 6.01
N ALA A 213 -17.56 -0.53 5.53
CA ALA A 213 -18.96 -0.48 5.94
C ALA A 213 -19.15 -0.92 7.38
N ASP A 214 -18.40 -1.94 7.82
CA ASP A 214 -18.45 -2.47 9.20
C ASP A 214 -17.76 -1.54 10.21
N HIS A 215 -16.91 -0.60 9.74
CA HIS A 215 -16.16 0.36 10.55
C HIS A 215 -16.45 1.81 10.08
N PRO A 216 -17.68 2.32 10.26
CA PRO A 216 -18.03 3.68 9.86
C PRO A 216 -17.21 4.71 10.65
N VAL A 217 -17.03 5.92 10.08
CA VAL A 217 -16.44 7.05 10.81
C VAL A 217 -17.32 7.35 12.00
N GLN A 218 -16.75 7.36 13.20
CA GLN A 218 -17.46 7.89 14.37
C GLN A 218 -17.48 9.42 14.22
N GLU A 219 -18.66 10.00 14.11
CA GLU A 219 -18.89 11.46 14.09
C GLU A 219 -18.50 12.11 15.43
#